data_6b19bb0213f9f6f652df0e653cd5a280
#
_entry.id   6b19bb0213f9f6f652df0e653cd5a280
#
_cell.length_a   1.000
_cell.length_b   1.000
_cell.length_c   1.000
_cell.angle_alpha   90.00
_cell.angle_beta   90.00
_cell.angle_gamma   90.00
#
_symmetry.space_group_name_H-M   'P 1'
#
loop_
_entity.id
_entity.type
_entity.pdbx_description
1 polymer ?
#
loop_
_entity_poly.entity_id
_entity_poly.type
_entity_poly.pdbx_seq_one_letter_code
_entity_poly.pdbx_strand_id
1 'polypeptide(L)'
;MQMKERIWNESFHPGIFSSTKLYFKDLFVGAKRMSRKDFWWGLLGMTIFAYVLVALLAFGITKMPIDDYYWSTLLGVALAMVLAYYWISVFTAMLRRLHDRKLHGWWILLGVVPIVGEIAIIVLLCLPQRDLGNSWPKQI
;
A
#
# COMPACT_ATOMS: atom_id res chain seq x y z
N MET A 1 12.61 34.31 -7.98
CA MET A 1 11.18 33.89 -7.81
C MET A 1 11.18 32.40 -7.49
N GLN A 2 11.00 32.01 -6.24
CA GLN A 2 10.91 30.59 -5.88
C GLN A 2 9.59 30.05 -6.45
N MET A 3 9.67 29.17 -7.46
CA MET A 3 8.50 28.44 -7.92
C MET A 3 8.05 27.54 -6.77
N LYS A 4 6.95 27.94 -6.13
CA LYS A 4 6.32 27.16 -5.07
C LYS A 4 5.91 25.80 -5.68
N GLU A 5 6.56 24.72 -5.27
CA GLU A 5 6.24 23.37 -5.74
C GLU A 5 4.75 23.13 -5.49
N ARG A 6 3.99 22.88 -6.56
CA ARG A 6 2.57 22.56 -6.42
C ARG A 6 2.43 21.17 -5.78
N ILE A 7 1.75 21.12 -4.65
CA ILE A 7 1.39 19.86 -4.03
C ILE A 7 0.50 19.09 -5.01
N TRP A 8 0.99 17.97 -5.52
CA TRP A 8 0.25 17.12 -6.43
C TRP A 8 -0.32 15.91 -5.68
N ASN A 9 -1.57 15.59 -5.96
CA ASN A 9 -2.23 14.37 -5.48
C ASN A 9 -2.70 13.57 -6.70
N GLU A 10 -2.54 12.27 -6.67
CA GLU A 10 -2.99 11.37 -7.74
C GLU A 10 -4.51 11.29 -7.79
N SER A 11 -5.17 11.23 -6.63
CA SER A 11 -6.60 11.47 -6.51
C SER A 11 -6.85 12.98 -6.38
N PHE A 12 -7.78 13.55 -7.14
CA PHE A 12 -8.15 14.97 -7.02
C PHE A 12 -8.56 15.34 -5.60
N HIS A 13 -9.23 14.41 -4.91
CA HIS A 13 -9.67 14.54 -3.52
C HIS A 13 -9.17 13.32 -2.73
N PRO A 14 -7.99 13.40 -2.09
CA PRO A 14 -7.48 12.32 -1.25
C PRO A 14 -8.44 11.99 -0.11
N GLY A 15 -8.82 10.73 0.00
CA GLY A 15 -9.74 10.24 1.02
C GLY A 15 -9.73 8.71 1.07
N ILE A 16 -10.37 8.11 2.08
CA ILE A 16 -10.36 6.66 2.29
C ILE A 16 -10.76 5.91 1.00
N PHE A 17 -11.89 6.25 0.40
CA PHE A 17 -12.40 5.54 -0.78
C PHE A 17 -11.60 5.83 -2.05
N SER A 18 -11.31 7.09 -2.33
CA SER A 18 -10.58 7.49 -3.55
C SER A 18 -9.15 6.98 -3.55
N SER A 19 -8.46 7.08 -2.42
CA SER A 19 -7.07 6.63 -2.32
C SER A 19 -6.96 5.11 -2.24
N THR A 20 -7.90 4.41 -1.57
CA THR A 20 -7.95 2.94 -1.57
C THR A 20 -8.18 2.38 -2.97
N LYS A 21 -9.01 3.04 -3.79
CA LYS A 21 -9.20 2.65 -5.20
C LYS A 21 -7.89 2.63 -5.98
N LEU A 22 -6.93 3.53 -5.67
CA LEU A 22 -5.61 3.53 -6.31
C LEU A 22 -4.78 2.30 -5.94
N TYR A 23 -4.94 1.76 -4.72
CA TYR A 23 -4.28 0.52 -4.32
C TYR A 23 -4.79 -0.69 -5.11
N PHE A 24 -6.09 -0.74 -5.39
CA PHE A 24 -6.67 -1.80 -6.22
C PHE A 24 -6.32 -1.63 -7.70
N LYS A 25 -6.47 -0.41 -8.23
CA LYS A 25 -6.23 -0.13 -9.66
C LYS A 25 -4.78 -0.37 -10.07
N ASP A 26 -3.84 0.01 -9.22
CA ASP A 26 -2.42 0.05 -9.55
C ASP A 26 -1.61 -0.98 -8.78
N LEU A 27 -2.19 -2.15 -8.53
CA LEU A 27 -1.58 -3.23 -7.75
C LEU A 27 -0.18 -3.62 -8.25
N PHE A 28 0.01 -3.66 -9.57
CA PHE A 28 1.28 -4.02 -10.21
C PHE A 28 2.01 -2.84 -10.87
N VAL A 29 1.49 -1.64 -10.71
CA VAL A 29 2.10 -0.43 -11.29
C VAL A 29 3.02 0.23 -10.28
N GLY A 30 4.29 -0.18 -10.26
CA GLY A 30 5.32 0.41 -9.41
C GLY A 30 6.02 1.64 -10.00
N ALA A 31 5.95 1.84 -11.32
CA ALA A 31 6.76 2.83 -12.04
C ALA A 31 6.25 4.28 -11.99
N LYS A 32 5.17 4.57 -11.26
CA LYS A 32 4.62 5.92 -11.09
C LYS A 32 4.84 6.48 -9.69
N ARG A 33 4.37 7.70 -9.48
CA ARG A 33 4.47 8.41 -8.20
C ARG A 33 3.14 8.36 -7.45
N MET A 34 3.20 8.39 -6.11
CA MET A 34 2.03 8.48 -5.25
C MET A 34 2.23 9.58 -4.21
N SER A 35 1.23 10.44 -4.05
CA SER A 35 1.27 11.52 -3.07
C SER A 35 1.24 10.99 -1.63
N ARG A 36 1.73 11.80 -0.68
CA ARG A 36 1.70 11.46 0.74
C ARG A 36 0.29 11.23 1.26
N LYS A 37 -0.66 12.07 0.84
CA LYS A 37 -2.06 11.95 1.28
C LYS A 37 -2.71 10.69 0.73
N ASP A 38 -2.52 10.39 -0.56
CA ASP A 38 -3.04 9.18 -1.18
C ASP A 38 -2.45 7.92 -0.57
N PHE A 39 -1.15 7.94 -0.24
CA PHE A 39 -0.50 6.82 0.41
C PHE A 39 -1.12 6.50 1.78
N TRP A 40 -1.21 7.47 2.69
CA TRP A 40 -1.70 7.22 4.04
C TRP A 40 -3.21 6.92 4.09
N TRP A 41 -4.04 7.64 3.33
CA TRP A 41 -5.46 7.34 3.24
C TRP A 41 -5.73 5.99 2.57
N GLY A 42 -4.98 5.66 1.53
CA GLY A 42 -5.07 4.37 0.85
C GLY A 42 -4.62 3.21 1.73
N LEU A 43 -3.52 3.38 2.48
CA LEU A 43 -3.04 2.38 3.43
C LEU A 43 -4.08 2.12 4.52
N LEU A 44 -4.66 3.17 5.11
CA LEU A 44 -5.71 3.04 6.11
C LEU A 44 -6.93 2.28 5.55
N GLY A 45 -7.43 2.70 4.39
CA GLY A 45 -8.58 2.05 3.77
C GLY A 45 -8.31 0.61 3.38
N MET A 46 -7.12 0.31 2.85
CA MET A 46 -6.72 -1.05 2.49
C MET A 46 -6.58 -1.95 3.72
N THR A 47 -6.05 -1.41 4.82
CA THR A 47 -5.95 -2.12 6.10
C THR A 47 -7.32 -2.45 6.68
N ILE A 48 -8.25 -1.49 6.71
CA ILE A 48 -9.63 -1.72 7.16
C ILE A 48 -10.29 -2.80 6.30
N PHE A 49 -10.16 -2.71 4.97
CA PHE A 49 -10.73 -3.68 4.05
C PHE A 49 -10.16 -5.09 4.30
N ALA A 50 -8.85 -5.23 4.48
CA ALA A 50 -8.21 -6.49 4.77
C ALA A 50 -8.69 -7.07 6.12
N TYR A 51 -8.78 -6.25 7.17
CA TYR A 51 -9.31 -6.69 8.47
C TYR A 51 -10.75 -7.19 8.39
N VAL A 52 -11.62 -6.50 7.66
CA VAL A 52 -13.01 -6.93 7.46
C VAL A 52 -13.06 -8.29 6.76
N LEU A 53 -12.29 -8.47 5.69
CA LEU A 53 -12.24 -9.76 4.98
C LEU A 53 -11.70 -10.88 5.87
N VAL A 54 -10.62 -10.64 6.59
CA VAL A 54 -10.04 -11.63 7.52
C VAL A 54 -11.04 -12.00 8.61
N ALA A 55 -11.75 -11.03 9.19
CA ALA A 55 -12.76 -11.28 10.20
C ALA A 55 -13.92 -12.11 9.67
N LEU A 56 -14.38 -11.82 8.44
CA LEU A 56 -15.44 -12.60 7.79
C LEU A 56 -15.01 -14.04 7.51
N LEU A 57 -13.79 -14.24 7.03
CA LEU A 57 -13.22 -15.58 6.80
C LEU A 57 -13.05 -16.34 8.12
N ALA A 58 -12.51 -15.68 9.15
CA ALA A 58 -12.35 -16.29 10.48
C ALA A 58 -13.71 -16.69 11.09
N PHE A 59 -14.72 -15.83 10.96
CA PHE A 59 -16.07 -16.16 11.38
C PHE A 59 -16.64 -17.35 10.61
N GLY A 60 -16.40 -17.42 9.29
CA GLY A 60 -16.78 -18.58 8.47
C GLY A 60 -16.17 -19.87 8.99
N ILE A 61 -14.88 -19.87 9.35
CA ILE A 61 -14.20 -21.05 9.91
C ILE A 61 -14.89 -21.53 11.18
N THR A 62 -15.31 -20.64 12.08
CA THR A 62 -15.95 -21.00 13.35
C THR A 62 -17.33 -21.65 13.18
N LYS A 63 -17.95 -21.52 12.02
CA LYS A 63 -19.26 -22.10 11.69
C LYS A 63 -19.18 -23.42 10.94
N MET A 64 -18.00 -23.84 10.50
CA MET A 64 -17.81 -25.08 9.80
C MET A 64 -17.70 -26.26 10.77
N PRO A 65 -18.16 -27.47 10.38
CA PRO A 65 -17.93 -28.68 11.14
C PRO A 65 -16.41 -28.92 11.31
N ILE A 66 -15.99 -29.24 12.54
CA ILE A 66 -14.57 -29.44 12.87
C ILE A 66 -13.93 -30.55 12.06
N ASP A 67 -14.71 -31.54 11.62
CA ASP A 67 -14.24 -32.72 10.89
C ASP A 67 -14.10 -32.51 9.38
N ASP A 68 -14.41 -31.31 8.87
CA ASP A 68 -14.37 -31.04 7.43
C ASP A 68 -13.03 -30.41 7.00
N TYR A 69 -12.05 -31.29 6.76
CA TYR A 69 -10.69 -30.93 6.32
C TYR A 69 -10.68 -30.06 5.04
N TYR A 70 -11.58 -30.33 4.11
CA TYR A 70 -11.63 -29.61 2.83
C TYR A 70 -11.99 -28.13 3.01
N TRP A 71 -13.00 -27.85 3.81
CA TRP A 71 -13.46 -26.47 4.04
C TRP A 71 -12.46 -25.63 4.83
N SER A 72 -11.84 -26.22 5.85
CA SER A 72 -10.80 -25.53 6.62
C SER A 72 -9.57 -25.20 5.76
N THR A 73 -9.18 -26.11 4.89
CA THR A 73 -8.07 -25.89 3.92
C THR A 73 -8.43 -24.79 2.92
N LEU A 74 -9.65 -24.83 2.34
CA LEU A 74 -10.10 -23.81 1.37
C LEU A 74 -10.11 -22.40 1.98
N LEU A 75 -10.62 -22.27 3.20
CA LEU A 75 -10.64 -20.99 3.92
C LEU A 75 -9.22 -20.54 4.29
N GLY A 76 -8.33 -21.45 4.64
CA GLY A 76 -6.93 -21.15 4.88
C GLY A 76 -6.23 -20.59 3.63
N VAL A 77 -6.47 -21.20 2.47
CA VAL A 77 -5.96 -20.69 1.18
C VAL A 77 -6.55 -19.31 0.86
N ALA A 78 -7.86 -19.12 1.06
CA ALA A 78 -8.50 -17.82 0.84
C ALA A 78 -7.88 -16.72 1.74
N LEU A 79 -7.63 -17.04 3.01
CA LEU A 79 -6.94 -16.14 3.93
C LEU A 79 -5.52 -15.79 3.45
N ALA A 80 -4.76 -16.80 3.02
CA ALA A 80 -3.42 -16.57 2.47
C ALA A 80 -3.45 -15.67 1.23
N MET A 81 -4.43 -15.83 0.34
CA MET A 81 -4.62 -14.95 -0.84
C MET A 81 -4.91 -13.50 -0.43
N VAL A 82 -5.78 -13.28 0.56
CA VAL A 82 -6.10 -11.93 1.07
C VAL A 82 -4.84 -11.26 1.64
N LEU A 83 -4.07 -11.97 2.43
CA LEU A 83 -2.82 -11.46 3.00
C LEU A 83 -1.77 -11.18 1.93
N ALA A 84 -1.60 -12.08 0.96
CA ALA A 84 -0.66 -11.88 -0.16
C ALA A 84 -1.06 -10.64 -0.97
N TYR A 85 -2.34 -10.50 -1.30
CA TYR A 85 -2.85 -9.32 -2.01
C TYR A 85 -2.58 -8.02 -1.23
N TYR A 86 -2.85 -8.01 0.06
CA TYR A 86 -2.58 -6.87 0.93
C TYR A 86 -1.10 -6.47 0.90
N TRP A 87 -0.19 -7.42 1.10
CA TRP A 87 1.25 -7.16 1.12
C TRP A 87 1.78 -6.67 -0.22
N ILE A 88 1.35 -7.26 -1.35
CA ILE A 88 1.74 -6.80 -2.69
C ILE A 88 1.26 -5.36 -2.91
N SER A 89 0.03 -5.06 -2.54
CA SER A 89 -0.56 -3.73 -2.70
C SER A 89 0.18 -2.66 -1.89
N VAL A 90 0.48 -2.95 -0.63
CA VAL A 90 1.25 -2.06 0.26
C VAL A 90 2.67 -1.87 -0.26
N PHE A 91 3.35 -2.95 -0.66
CA PHE A 91 4.70 -2.91 -1.22
C PHE A 91 4.77 -2.02 -2.46
N THR A 92 3.84 -2.21 -3.41
CA THR A 92 3.76 -1.40 -4.62
C THR A 92 3.48 0.08 -4.31
N ALA A 93 2.62 0.35 -3.33
CA ALA A 93 2.36 1.72 -2.89
C ALA A 93 3.60 2.37 -2.24
N MET A 94 4.38 1.62 -1.46
CA MET A 94 5.65 2.09 -0.91
C MET A 94 6.64 2.45 -2.01
N LEU A 95 6.79 1.62 -3.06
CA LEU A 95 7.63 1.92 -4.21
C LEU A 95 7.21 3.22 -4.87
N ARG A 96 5.92 3.38 -5.17
CA ARG A 96 5.37 4.61 -5.79
C ARG A 96 5.61 5.84 -4.92
N ARG A 97 5.57 5.67 -3.60
CA ARG A 97 5.85 6.75 -2.66
C ARG A 97 7.33 7.13 -2.62
N LEU A 98 8.25 6.16 -2.68
CA LEU A 98 9.69 6.40 -2.79
C LEU A 98 10.03 7.13 -4.09
N HIS A 99 9.40 6.76 -5.21
CA HIS A 99 9.55 7.45 -6.49
C HIS A 99 9.08 8.92 -6.42
N ASP A 100 8.08 9.23 -5.63
CA ASP A 100 7.64 10.62 -5.39
C ASP A 100 8.72 11.46 -4.70
N ARG A 101 9.63 10.82 -3.98
CA ARG A 101 10.81 11.41 -3.36
C ARG A 101 12.06 11.44 -4.25
N LYS A 102 11.96 11.01 -5.52
CA LYS A 102 13.10 10.83 -6.43
C LYS A 102 14.07 9.75 -5.94
N LEU A 103 13.59 8.83 -5.10
CA LEU A 103 14.37 7.70 -4.61
C LEU A 103 14.09 6.47 -5.47
N HIS A 104 15.12 5.65 -5.65
CA HIS A 104 14.95 4.35 -6.29
C HIS A 104 14.27 3.35 -5.34
N GLY A 105 13.57 2.36 -5.92
CA GLY A 105 12.89 1.31 -5.17
C GLY A 105 13.80 0.50 -4.23
N TRP A 106 15.11 0.47 -4.49
CA TRP A 106 16.10 -0.20 -3.63
C TRP A 106 16.09 0.26 -2.17
N TRP A 107 15.65 1.48 -1.89
CA TRP A 107 15.52 1.99 -0.52
C TRP A 107 14.53 1.19 0.33
N ILE A 108 13.65 0.41 -0.28
CA ILE A 108 12.71 -0.47 0.44
C ILE A 108 13.46 -1.61 1.15
N LEU A 109 14.67 -1.98 0.68
CA LEU A 109 15.52 -2.98 1.32
C LEU A 109 15.99 -2.57 2.72
N LEU A 110 15.90 -1.29 3.06
CA LEU A 110 16.12 -0.86 4.46
C LEU A 110 15.19 -1.59 5.43
N GLY A 111 13.98 -1.97 5.01
CA GLY A 111 13.05 -2.75 5.82
C GLY A 111 13.55 -4.14 6.21
N VAL A 112 14.61 -4.63 5.60
CA VAL A 112 15.26 -5.90 6.00
C VAL A 112 16.04 -5.73 7.31
N VAL A 113 16.44 -4.49 7.63
CA VAL A 113 17.12 -4.19 8.89
C VAL A 113 16.06 -3.97 9.97
N PRO A 114 15.90 -4.89 10.94
CA PRO A 114 14.85 -4.80 11.94
C PRO A 114 15.01 -3.51 12.78
N ILE A 115 13.90 -2.91 13.16
CA ILE A 115 13.76 -1.71 13.98
C ILE A 115 14.29 -0.46 13.28
N VAL A 116 15.60 -0.35 13.01
CA VAL A 116 16.23 0.84 12.43
C VAL A 116 15.78 1.07 10.99
N GLY A 117 15.72 0.00 10.19
CA GLY A 117 15.27 0.07 8.80
C GLY A 117 13.79 0.38 8.66
N GLU A 118 12.96 -0.17 9.53
CA GLU A 118 11.52 0.11 9.57
C GLU A 118 11.25 1.58 9.90
N ILE A 119 11.92 2.13 10.91
CA ILE A 119 11.84 3.54 11.27
C ILE A 119 12.32 4.42 10.12
N ALA A 120 13.44 4.07 9.48
CA ALA A 120 13.98 4.83 8.36
C ALA A 120 12.99 4.86 7.18
N ILE A 121 12.36 3.73 6.83
CA ILE A 121 11.35 3.68 5.77
C ILE A 121 10.14 4.55 6.13
N ILE A 122 9.61 4.45 7.35
CA ILE A 122 8.46 5.26 7.78
C ILE A 122 8.80 6.74 7.66
N VAL A 123 9.98 7.17 8.08
CA VAL A 123 10.44 8.56 7.93
C VAL A 123 10.48 8.95 6.45
N LEU A 124 11.06 8.11 5.57
CA LEU A 124 11.11 8.38 4.13
C LEU A 124 9.71 8.53 3.51
N LEU A 125 8.75 7.71 3.93
CA LEU A 125 7.37 7.75 3.45
C LEU A 125 6.61 9.00 3.94
N CYS A 126 6.98 9.55 5.11
CA CYS A 126 6.39 10.76 5.67
C CYS A 126 6.91 12.05 5.04
N LEU A 127 8.10 12.03 4.43
CA LEU A 127 8.73 13.22 3.85
C LEU A 127 7.89 13.86 2.73
N PRO A 128 7.95 15.19 2.52
CA PRO A 128 7.20 15.86 1.46
C PRO A 128 7.68 15.43 0.07
N GLN A 129 6.79 15.56 -0.92
CA GLN A 129 7.10 15.25 -2.32
C GLN A 129 8.21 16.14 -2.89
N ARG A 130 8.91 15.64 -3.91
CA ARG A 130 9.94 16.38 -4.67
C ARG A 130 9.59 16.36 -6.15
N ASP A 131 9.23 17.54 -6.69
CA ASP A 131 8.89 17.68 -8.10
C ASP A 131 10.08 18.10 -8.97
N LEU A 132 10.96 18.97 -8.46
CA LEU A 132 12.10 19.48 -9.21
C LEU A 132 13.08 18.38 -9.57
N GLY A 133 13.25 18.16 -10.88
CA GLY A 133 14.17 17.14 -11.42
C GLY A 133 13.77 15.70 -11.12
N ASN A 134 12.51 15.44 -10.85
CA ASN A 134 12.00 14.07 -10.68
C ASN A 134 11.61 13.50 -12.05
N SER A 135 12.26 12.40 -12.46
CA SER A 135 12.04 11.72 -13.74
C SER A 135 10.88 10.73 -13.73
N TRP A 136 10.35 10.40 -12.55
CA TRP A 136 9.25 9.45 -12.45
C TRP A 136 7.92 10.07 -12.87
N PRO A 137 7.08 9.38 -13.67
CA PRO A 137 5.80 9.92 -14.11
C PRO A 137 4.79 10.01 -12.95
N LYS A 138 3.94 11.04 -13.00
CA LYS A 138 2.84 11.23 -12.05
C LYS A 138 1.66 10.29 -12.34
N GLN A 139 1.43 10.00 -13.63
CA GLN A 139 0.36 9.10 -14.10
C GLN A 139 0.88 8.24 -15.25
N ILE A 140 0.41 7.01 -15.33
CA ILE A 140 0.60 6.07 -16.44
C ILE A 140 -0.76 5.66 -16.95
#